data_3adc62d447c1523cbd493a1060a36ef3
#
_entry.id   3adc62d447c1523cbd493a1060a36ef3
#
_cell.length_a   1.000
_cell.length_b   1.000
_cell.length_c   1.000
_cell.angle_alpha   90.00
_cell.angle_beta   90.00
_cell.angle_gamma   90.00
#
_symmetry.space_group_name_H-M   'P 1'
#
loop_
_entity.id
_entity.type
_entity.pdbx_description
1 polymer ?
#
loop_
_entity_poly.entity_id
_entity_poly.type
_entity_poly.pdbx_seq_one_letter_code
_entity_poly.pdbx_strand_id
1 'polypeptide(L)'
;MNPVTTPLFGWCGPVDRAADMCAAGVDYIEAQIVPMQLENDASFAEAKARVRDLPLPALAMSYLFPHDVRLVGEQVDETRYRRYFDRVVDVLRLAGSRVVVLGSGWTRNVPEGWRVQRAEDQFLQALSRCADALRGTGTTLVIEPLNRKESNLCNSVADGVRLARQLNRPEVRGLADLYHMDEEHEPLSALSQQGGGLAHIHLADTGRMNPGTGPGVGAYHYPQAFAQLKAAAYAGLMSCECGLQGEPVQAMRGSMDFLRQTWQSLEEQ
;
A
#
# COMPACT_ATOMS: atom_id res chain seq x y z
N MET A 1 3.12 30.23 1.74
CA MET A 1 2.67 28.85 1.54
C MET A 1 3.73 28.16 0.68
N ASN A 2 4.29 27.04 1.14
CA ASN A 2 5.16 26.27 0.25
C ASN A 2 4.30 25.74 -0.90
N PRO A 3 4.79 25.76 -2.16
CA PRO A 3 4.04 25.17 -3.26
C PRO A 3 3.77 23.70 -2.92
N VAL A 4 2.52 23.27 -2.97
CA VAL A 4 2.16 21.87 -2.82
C VAL A 4 2.72 21.17 -4.07
N THR A 5 3.83 20.46 -3.89
CA THR A 5 4.44 19.73 -5.01
C THR A 5 3.47 18.63 -5.47
N THR A 6 3.35 18.47 -6.78
CA THR A 6 2.58 17.36 -7.37
C THR A 6 3.09 16.04 -6.78
N PRO A 7 2.21 15.17 -6.24
CA PRO A 7 2.64 13.90 -5.67
C PRO A 7 3.19 12.98 -6.75
N LEU A 8 4.03 12.03 -6.36
CA LEU A 8 4.44 10.94 -7.22
C LEU A 8 3.32 9.89 -7.31
N PHE A 9 2.99 9.50 -8.54
CA PHE A 9 2.02 8.45 -8.80
C PHE A 9 2.72 7.16 -9.24
N GLY A 10 2.57 6.10 -8.44
CA GLY A 10 3.08 4.77 -8.70
C GLY A 10 2.05 3.81 -9.28
N TRP A 11 2.53 2.62 -9.61
CA TRP A 11 1.67 1.51 -10.03
C TRP A 11 2.09 0.23 -9.32
N CYS A 12 1.09 -0.46 -8.73
CA CYS A 12 1.28 -1.74 -8.07
C CYS A 12 1.34 -2.88 -9.09
N GLY A 13 2.38 -3.69 -9.04
CA GLY A 13 2.50 -4.85 -9.90
C GLY A 13 3.81 -5.63 -9.76
N PRO A 14 3.91 -6.76 -10.44
CA PRO A 14 5.14 -7.53 -10.44
C PRO A 14 6.27 -6.79 -11.15
N VAL A 15 7.50 -7.03 -10.72
CA VAL A 15 8.71 -6.37 -11.26
C VAL A 15 8.89 -6.58 -12.78
N ASP A 16 8.32 -7.65 -13.34
CA ASP A 16 8.34 -7.93 -14.78
C ASP A 16 7.58 -6.88 -15.62
N ARG A 17 6.68 -6.13 -14.99
CA ARG A 17 5.90 -5.08 -15.68
C ARG A 17 6.54 -3.70 -15.57
N ALA A 18 7.73 -3.59 -14.95
CA ALA A 18 8.38 -2.29 -14.75
C ALA A 18 8.70 -1.55 -16.06
N ALA A 19 9.02 -2.27 -17.15
CA ALA A 19 9.23 -1.67 -18.46
C ALA A 19 7.96 -1.03 -19.04
N ASP A 20 6.80 -1.72 -18.91
CA ASP A 20 5.49 -1.19 -19.33
C ASP A 20 5.11 0.04 -18.50
N MET A 21 5.33 0.00 -17.18
CA MET A 21 5.08 1.13 -16.28
C MET A 21 5.94 2.35 -16.64
N CYS A 22 7.23 2.11 -16.94
CA CYS A 22 8.14 3.16 -17.42
C CYS A 22 7.63 3.77 -18.73
N ALA A 23 7.28 2.94 -19.71
CA ALA A 23 6.73 3.39 -20.98
C ALA A 23 5.40 4.15 -20.85
N ALA A 24 4.61 3.85 -19.82
CA ALA A 24 3.37 4.53 -19.49
C ALA A 24 3.56 5.89 -18.77
N GLY A 25 4.79 6.21 -18.34
CA GLY A 25 5.06 7.43 -17.61
C GLY A 25 4.68 7.39 -16.12
N VAL A 26 4.67 6.19 -15.51
CA VAL A 26 4.53 6.00 -14.07
C VAL A 26 5.78 6.52 -13.37
N ASP A 27 5.64 7.19 -12.22
CA ASP A 27 6.80 7.81 -11.54
C ASP A 27 7.64 6.79 -10.76
N TYR A 28 7.02 5.73 -10.23
CA TYR A 28 7.69 4.65 -9.49
C TYR A 28 6.87 3.36 -9.53
N ILE A 29 7.53 2.22 -9.36
CA ILE A 29 6.84 0.95 -9.17
C ILE A 29 6.55 0.71 -7.68
N GLU A 30 5.33 0.24 -7.38
CA GLU A 30 5.04 -0.47 -6.14
C GLU A 30 5.16 -1.97 -6.41
N ALA A 31 6.31 -2.53 -6.05
CA ALA A 31 6.66 -3.89 -6.43
C ALA A 31 5.99 -4.94 -5.52
N GLN A 32 5.37 -5.95 -6.12
CA GLN A 32 4.79 -7.06 -5.37
C GLN A 32 5.88 -8.01 -4.85
N ILE A 33 5.87 -8.30 -3.54
CA ILE A 33 6.93 -9.08 -2.86
C ILE A 33 6.71 -10.59 -2.98
N VAL A 34 5.49 -11.10 -2.76
CA VAL A 34 5.21 -12.55 -2.78
C VAL A 34 5.67 -13.24 -4.06
N PRO A 35 5.46 -12.67 -5.28
CA PRO A 35 5.96 -13.27 -6.51
C PRO A 35 7.48 -13.41 -6.58
N MET A 36 8.23 -12.66 -5.76
CA MET A 36 9.70 -12.76 -5.71
C MET A 36 10.20 -14.01 -4.97
N GLN A 37 9.32 -14.78 -4.30
CA GLN A 37 9.63 -16.05 -3.63
C GLN A 37 10.84 -15.99 -2.68
N LEU A 38 10.87 -14.99 -1.82
CA LEU A 38 12.03 -14.65 -1.00
C LEU A 38 12.47 -15.75 0.01
N GLU A 39 11.64 -16.78 0.27
CA GLU A 39 12.04 -17.90 1.12
C GLU A 39 13.02 -18.86 0.41
N ASN A 40 13.06 -18.87 -0.93
CA ASN A 40 14.03 -19.63 -1.72
C ASN A 40 15.31 -18.81 -1.92
N ASP A 41 16.47 -19.41 -1.68
CA ASP A 41 17.76 -18.69 -1.74
C ASP A 41 18.14 -18.22 -3.15
N ALA A 42 17.85 -19.03 -4.17
CA ALA A 42 18.11 -18.66 -5.57
C ALA A 42 17.18 -17.52 -6.01
N SER A 43 15.88 -17.62 -5.71
CA SER A 43 14.90 -16.58 -6.00
C SER A 43 15.19 -15.28 -5.24
N PHE A 44 15.66 -15.38 -3.99
CA PHE A 44 16.07 -14.21 -3.21
C PHE A 44 17.29 -13.50 -3.83
N ALA A 45 18.27 -14.24 -4.31
CA ALA A 45 19.43 -13.66 -5.02
C ALA A 45 18.98 -12.98 -6.33
N GLU A 46 18.10 -13.63 -7.10
CA GLU A 46 17.53 -13.08 -8.32
C GLU A 46 16.70 -11.82 -8.05
N ALA A 47 15.81 -11.83 -7.05
CA ALA A 47 15.01 -10.69 -6.67
C ALA A 47 15.88 -9.45 -6.37
N LYS A 48 16.99 -9.63 -5.65
CA LYS A 48 17.95 -8.55 -5.38
C LYS A 48 18.60 -8.01 -6.64
N ALA A 49 18.95 -8.87 -7.59
CA ALA A 49 19.51 -8.43 -8.87
C ALA A 49 18.46 -7.64 -9.68
N ARG A 50 17.25 -8.20 -9.81
CA ARG A 50 16.15 -7.57 -10.58
C ARG A 50 15.74 -6.20 -10.03
N VAL A 51 15.62 -6.08 -8.71
CA VAL A 51 15.25 -4.80 -8.07
C VAL A 51 16.32 -3.72 -8.30
N ARG A 52 17.59 -4.12 -8.39
CA ARG A 52 18.72 -3.19 -8.67
C ARG A 52 18.67 -2.65 -10.10
N ASP A 53 18.20 -3.47 -11.05
CA ASP A 53 18.22 -3.18 -12.49
C ASP A 53 16.87 -2.65 -13.01
N LEU A 54 15.95 -2.27 -12.12
CA LEU A 54 14.63 -1.72 -12.51
C LEU A 54 14.79 -0.39 -13.26
N PRO A 55 14.01 -0.17 -14.35
CA PRO A 55 14.00 1.09 -15.08
C PRO A 55 13.31 2.23 -14.33
N LEU A 56 12.59 1.93 -13.24
CA LEU A 56 11.93 2.86 -12.35
C LEU A 56 12.31 2.58 -10.91
N PRO A 57 12.36 3.60 -10.03
CA PRO A 57 12.59 3.36 -8.61
C PRO A 57 11.44 2.56 -7.99
N ALA A 58 11.74 1.55 -7.18
CA ALA A 58 10.75 0.81 -6.40
C ALA A 58 10.53 1.49 -5.03
N LEU A 59 9.82 2.65 -5.05
CA LEU A 59 9.63 3.46 -3.84
C LEU A 59 8.65 2.85 -2.85
N ALA A 60 7.76 1.97 -3.31
CA ALA A 60 6.83 1.21 -2.47
C ALA A 60 6.88 -0.27 -2.83
N MET A 61 6.53 -1.12 -1.86
CA MET A 61 6.34 -2.56 -2.09
C MET A 61 5.09 -3.03 -1.36
N SER A 62 4.34 -3.95 -1.98
CA SER A 62 3.09 -4.53 -1.45
C SER A 62 3.04 -6.04 -1.60
N TYR A 63 1.86 -6.63 -1.33
CA TYR A 63 1.65 -8.07 -1.37
C TYR A 63 2.72 -8.78 -0.52
N LEU A 64 2.78 -8.36 0.76
CA LEU A 64 3.96 -8.55 1.63
C LEU A 64 4.20 -10.00 2.03
N PHE A 65 3.17 -10.71 2.55
CA PHE A 65 3.37 -12.05 3.11
C PHE A 65 2.75 -13.16 2.25
N PRO A 66 3.40 -14.33 2.13
CA PRO A 66 2.83 -15.52 1.51
C PRO A 66 1.48 -15.94 2.13
N HIS A 67 0.63 -16.59 1.32
CA HIS A 67 -0.73 -16.98 1.74
C HIS A 67 -0.78 -17.95 2.92
N ASP A 68 0.27 -18.69 3.18
CA ASP A 68 0.40 -19.66 4.28
C ASP A 68 1.09 -19.09 5.53
N VAL A 69 1.51 -17.82 5.50
CA VAL A 69 1.99 -17.12 6.69
C VAL A 69 0.82 -16.59 7.51
N ARG A 70 0.91 -16.72 8.83
CA ARG A 70 -0.06 -16.17 9.79
C ARG A 70 0.65 -15.24 10.76
N LEU A 71 0.03 -14.08 11.01
CA LEU A 71 0.42 -13.10 12.04
C LEU A 71 -0.56 -13.12 13.22
N VAL A 72 -1.75 -13.72 13.00
CA VAL A 72 -2.81 -13.89 13.99
C VAL A 72 -3.32 -15.32 13.95
N GLY A 73 -3.64 -15.87 15.12
CA GLY A 73 -4.17 -17.22 15.29
C GLY A 73 -3.17 -18.17 15.96
N GLU A 74 -3.58 -19.43 16.10
CA GLU A 74 -2.78 -20.46 16.76
C GLU A 74 -1.64 -20.99 15.89
N GLN A 75 -1.74 -20.77 14.57
CA GLN A 75 -0.75 -21.24 13.59
C GLN A 75 0.33 -20.19 13.28
N VAL A 76 0.53 -19.20 14.15
CA VAL A 76 1.59 -18.21 13.99
C VAL A 76 2.95 -18.87 14.22
N ASP A 77 3.78 -18.82 13.18
CA ASP A 77 5.21 -19.18 13.26
C ASP A 77 6.04 -17.89 13.25
N GLU A 78 6.36 -17.40 14.45
CA GLU A 78 7.13 -16.16 14.61
C GLU A 78 8.53 -16.30 14.00
N THR A 79 9.16 -17.45 14.13
CA THR A 79 10.50 -17.68 13.57
C THR A 79 10.51 -17.58 12.05
N ARG A 80 9.51 -18.18 11.39
CA ARG A 80 9.38 -18.14 9.94
C ARG A 80 9.08 -16.73 9.44
N TYR A 81 8.04 -16.05 9.97
CA TYR A 81 7.69 -14.75 9.44
C TYR A 81 8.78 -13.69 9.69
N ARG A 82 9.51 -13.77 10.79
CA ARG A 82 10.65 -12.87 11.06
C ARG A 82 11.78 -13.10 10.06
N ARG A 83 12.21 -14.34 9.86
CA ARG A 83 13.24 -14.69 8.87
C ARG A 83 12.85 -14.26 7.45
N TYR A 84 11.56 -14.44 7.10
CA TYR A 84 11.03 -13.95 5.83
C TYR A 84 11.12 -12.42 5.75
N PHE A 85 10.67 -11.73 6.79
CA PHE A 85 10.66 -10.28 6.82
C PHE A 85 12.07 -9.68 6.82
N ASP A 86 13.06 -10.33 7.41
CA ASP A 86 14.47 -9.91 7.31
C ASP A 86 14.94 -9.90 5.84
N ARG A 87 14.56 -10.89 5.04
CA ARG A 87 14.83 -10.89 3.58
C ARG A 87 14.07 -9.79 2.83
N VAL A 88 12.84 -9.52 3.24
CA VAL A 88 12.09 -8.36 2.72
C VAL A 88 12.85 -7.07 3.02
N VAL A 89 13.33 -6.88 4.23
CA VAL A 89 14.11 -5.69 4.63
C VAL A 89 15.37 -5.52 3.78
N ASP A 90 16.06 -6.60 3.43
CA ASP A 90 17.22 -6.55 2.55
C ASP A 90 16.86 -6.05 1.14
N VAL A 91 15.71 -6.50 0.60
CA VAL A 91 15.20 -6.05 -0.70
C VAL A 91 14.77 -4.58 -0.63
N LEU A 92 14.06 -4.18 0.44
CA LEU A 92 13.63 -2.79 0.65
C LEU A 92 14.82 -1.82 0.73
N ARG A 93 15.85 -2.18 1.47
CA ARG A 93 17.10 -1.38 1.58
C ARG A 93 17.78 -1.22 0.23
N LEU A 94 17.88 -2.31 -0.52
CA LEU A 94 18.51 -2.32 -1.83
C LEU A 94 17.77 -1.44 -2.84
N ALA A 95 16.44 -1.46 -2.80
CA ALA A 95 15.58 -0.64 -3.64
C ALA A 95 15.52 0.84 -3.19
N GLY A 96 15.92 1.16 -1.97
CA GLY A 96 15.66 2.46 -1.37
C GLY A 96 14.17 2.73 -1.16
N SER A 97 13.38 1.68 -0.89
CA SER A 97 11.93 1.79 -0.73
C SER A 97 11.58 2.60 0.51
N ARG A 98 10.60 3.48 0.35
CA ARG A 98 10.08 4.36 1.42
C ARG A 98 8.90 3.74 2.16
N VAL A 99 8.17 2.85 1.49
CA VAL A 99 6.93 2.26 2.00
C VAL A 99 6.91 0.76 1.74
N VAL A 100 6.42 -0.01 2.72
CA VAL A 100 6.01 -1.40 2.54
C VAL A 100 4.59 -1.57 3.07
N VAL A 101 3.70 -2.13 2.24
CA VAL A 101 2.28 -2.25 2.52
C VAL A 101 1.95 -3.60 3.14
N LEU A 102 1.32 -3.60 4.30
CA LEU A 102 0.73 -4.78 4.92
C LEU A 102 -0.78 -4.80 4.69
N GLY A 103 -1.16 -5.27 3.49
CA GLY A 103 -2.54 -5.53 3.07
C GLY A 103 -2.93 -7.00 3.12
N SER A 104 -2.00 -7.91 3.38
CA SER A 104 -2.19 -9.37 3.35
C SER A 104 -3.27 -9.85 4.36
N GLY A 105 -4.56 -9.72 4.02
CA GLY A 105 -5.71 -9.99 4.91
C GLY A 105 -5.71 -11.38 5.53
N TRP A 106 -5.35 -12.40 4.74
CA TRP A 106 -5.25 -13.79 5.20
C TRP A 106 -4.28 -14.00 6.36
N THR A 107 -3.32 -13.10 6.58
CA THR A 107 -2.33 -13.23 7.66
C THR A 107 -2.91 -12.84 9.01
N ARG A 108 -3.97 -12.00 9.03
CA ARG A 108 -4.43 -11.29 10.23
C ARG A 108 -5.91 -11.50 10.56
N ASN A 109 -6.61 -12.37 9.85
CA ASN A 109 -8.02 -12.63 10.16
C ASN A 109 -8.19 -13.14 11.59
N VAL A 110 -9.21 -12.59 12.27
CA VAL A 110 -9.62 -13.04 13.60
C VAL A 110 -10.14 -14.47 13.49
N PRO A 111 -9.53 -15.46 14.16
CA PRO A 111 -10.02 -16.84 14.13
C PRO A 111 -11.42 -16.96 14.74
N GLU A 112 -12.17 -17.95 14.26
CA GLU A 112 -13.48 -18.25 14.84
C GLU A 112 -13.38 -18.50 16.35
N GLY A 113 -14.30 -17.92 17.10
CA GLY A 113 -14.34 -18.01 18.56
C GLY A 113 -13.35 -17.11 19.31
N TRP A 114 -12.48 -16.39 18.62
CA TRP A 114 -11.58 -15.45 19.28
C TRP A 114 -12.25 -14.09 19.52
N ARG A 115 -11.86 -13.45 20.63
CA ARG A 115 -12.16 -12.03 20.83
C ARG A 115 -11.27 -11.19 19.91
N VAL A 116 -11.84 -10.18 19.28
CA VAL A 116 -11.12 -9.25 18.40
C VAL A 116 -9.90 -8.65 19.10
N GLN A 117 -10.03 -8.27 20.37
CA GLN A 117 -8.90 -7.71 21.13
C GLN A 117 -7.70 -8.66 21.20
N ARG A 118 -7.92 -9.98 21.39
CA ARG A 118 -6.83 -10.97 21.39
C ARG A 118 -6.11 -11.02 20.05
N ALA A 119 -6.87 -10.92 18.96
CA ALA A 119 -6.31 -10.89 17.60
C ALA A 119 -5.53 -9.60 17.35
N GLU A 120 -6.06 -8.45 17.76
CA GLU A 120 -5.37 -7.16 17.67
C GLU A 120 -4.05 -7.17 18.47
N ASP A 121 -4.06 -7.68 19.72
CA ASP A 121 -2.85 -7.76 20.55
C ASP A 121 -1.75 -8.59 19.86
N GLN A 122 -2.12 -9.73 19.28
CA GLN A 122 -1.18 -10.58 18.55
C GLN A 122 -0.70 -9.91 17.26
N PHE A 123 -1.58 -9.23 16.54
CA PHE A 123 -1.21 -8.45 15.35
C PHE A 123 -0.25 -7.31 15.69
N LEU A 124 -0.50 -6.56 16.77
CA LEU A 124 0.40 -5.52 17.26
C LEU A 124 1.78 -6.06 17.65
N GLN A 125 1.85 -7.26 18.22
CA GLN A 125 3.13 -7.93 18.49
C GLN A 125 3.89 -8.20 17.20
N ALA A 126 3.23 -8.74 16.17
CA ALA A 126 3.86 -8.98 14.86
C ALA A 126 4.33 -7.67 14.21
N LEU A 127 3.51 -6.62 14.24
CA LEU A 127 3.87 -5.29 13.75
C LEU A 127 5.09 -4.72 14.49
N SER A 128 5.18 -4.93 15.82
CA SER A 128 6.35 -4.50 16.60
C SER A 128 7.64 -5.18 16.12
N ARG A 129 7.58 -6.48 15.81
CA ARG A 129 8.73 -7.22 15.25
C ARG A 129 9.15 -6.69 13.88
N CYS A 130 8.16 -6.41 13.02
CA CYS A 130 8.44 -5.79 11.72
C CYS A 130 9.06 -4.39 11.88
N ALA A 131 8.53 -3.57 12.80
CA ALA A 131 9.08 -2.25 13.10
C ALA A 131 10.52 -2.31 13.61
N ASP A 132 10.86 -3.31 14.45
CA ASP A 132 12.25 -3.51 14.91
C ASP A 132 13.19 -3.78 13.74
N ALA A 133 12.80 -4.61 12.78
CA ALA A 133 13.60 -4.93 11.59
C ALA A 133 13.74 -3.73 10.63
N LEU A 134 12.73 -2.84 10.57
CA LEU A 134 12.75 -1.64 9.73
C LEU A 134 13.53 -0.48 10.32
N ARG A 135 13.91 -0.54 11.60
CA ARG A 135 14.60 0.58 12.26
C ARG A 135 15.85 1.01 11.50
N GLY A 136 15.92 2.31 11.19
CA GLY A 136 17.06 2.90 10.49
C GLY A 136 17.13 2.59 8.99
N THR A 137 16.12 1.94 8.40
CA THR A 137 16.08 1.71 6.95
C THR A 137 15.56 2.91 6.16
N GLY A 138 14.79 3.78 6.79
CA GLY A 138 14.03 4.84 6.11
C GLY A 138 12.71 4.36 5.50
N THR A 139 12.38 3.06 5.64
CA THR A 139 11.11 2.50 5.15
C THR A 139 10.05 2.52 6.24
N THR A 140 8.84 2.92 5.89
CA THR A 140 7.64 2.87 6.74
C THR A 140 6.77 1.68 6.33
N LEU A 141 6.40 0.83 7.28
CA LEU A 141 5.35 -0.16 7.12
C LEU A 141 4.00 0.54 7.26
N VAL A 142 3.11 0.35 6.30
CA VAL A 142 1.76 0.90 6.38
C VAL A 142 0.74 -0.21 6.54
N ILE A 143 -0.19 -0.02 7.50
CA ILE A 143 -1.31 -0.93 7.72
C ILE A 143 -2.42 -0.53 6.76
N GLU A 144 -2.75 -1.43 5.85
CA GLU A 144 -3.83 -1.24 4.91
C GLU A 144 -5.13 -1.80 5.48
N PRO A 145 -6.17 -0.96 5.64
CA PRO A 145 -7.51 -1.44 5.93
C PRO A 145 -8.08 -2.15 4.71
N LEU A 146 -8.71 -3.30 4.93
CA LEU A 146 -9.36 -4.07 3.86
C LEU A 146 -10.87 -4.11 4.07
N ASN A 147 -11.63 -4.23 2.98
CA ASN A 147 -13.05 -4.48 3.08
C ASN A 147 -13.35 -5.82 3.79
N ARG A 148 -14.55 -5.97 4.36
CA ARG A 148 -14.94 -7.15 5.15
C ARG A 148 -15.05 -8.43 4.36
N LYS A 149 -15.05 -8.39 3.02
CA LYS A 149 -15.00 -9.59 2.18
C LYS A 149 -13.59 -10.20 2.17
N GLU A 150 -12.56 -9.39 2.38
CA GLU A 150 -11.15 -9.80 2.32
C GLU A 150 -10.50 -10.00 3.70
N SER A 151 -10.95 -9.26 4.73
CA SER A 151 -10.46 -9.43 6.10
C SER A 151 -11.51 -8.98 7.11
N ASN A 152 -11.49 -9.59 8.29
CA ASN A 152 -12.36 -9.23 9.41
C ASN A 152 -11.61 -8.47 10.54
N LEU A 153 -10.38 -8.01 10.25
CA LEU A 153 -9.59 -7.19 11.16
C LEU A 153 -9.07 -5.96 10.43
N CYS A 154 -9.30 -4.77 10.98
CA CYS A 154 -8.88 -3.49 10.41
C CYS A 154 -9.61 -3.18 9.08
N ASN A 155 -10.83 -2.64 9.19
CA ASN A 155 -11.73 -2.44 8.06
C ASN A 155 -12.03 -0.96 7.75
N SER A 156 -11.33 -0.03 8.40
CA SER A 156 -11.45 1.41 8.12
C SER A 156 -10.10 2.10 8.22
N VAL A 157 -9.97 3.25 7.55
CA VAL A 157 -8.78 4.11 7.66
C VAL A 157 -8.48 4.47 9.11
N ALA A 158 -9.55 4.73 9.88
CA ALA A 158 -9.43 5.00 11.31
C ALA A 158 -8.85 3.82 12.11
N ASP A 159 -9.20 2.57 11.75
CA ASP A 159 -8.63 1.37 12.40
C ASP A 159 -7.13 1.24 12.15
N GLY A 160 -6.70 1.39 10.89
CA GLY A 160 -5.29 1.30 10.53
C GLY A 160 -4.44 2.34 11.26
N VAL A 161 -4.92 3.59 11.29
CA VAL A 161 -4.24 4.68 11.99
C VAL A 161 -4.28 4.49 13.51
N ARG A 162 -5.39 3.98 14.08
CA ARG A 162 -5.51 3.66 15.51
C ARG A 162 -4.48 2.60 15.94
N LEU A 163 -4.37 1.51 15.18
CA LEU A 163 -3.39 0.44 15.43
C LEU A 163 -1.94 0.96 15.36
N ALA A 164 -1.63 1.77 14.36
CA ALA A 164 -0.32 2.39 14.23
C ALA A 164 0.00 3.33 15.41
N ARG A 165 -0.96 4.14 15.84
CA ARG A 165 -0.81 5.03 17.02
C ARG A 165 -0.67 4.23 18.31
N GLN A 166 -1.44 3.14 18.48
CA GLN A 166 -1.35 2.27 19.66
C GLN A 166 0.03 1.62 19.76
N LEU A 167 0.61 1.22 18.63
CA LEU A 167 1.96 0.67 18.58
C LEU A 167 3.02 1.73 18.94
N ASN A 168 2.75 2.99 18.63
CA ASN A 168 3.63 4.15 18.91
C ASN A 168 5.06 3.98 18.39
N ARG A 169 5.18 3.55 17.13
CA ARG A 169 6.47 3.35 16.45
C ARG A 169 6.53 4.23 15.19
N PRO A 170 7.62 4.99 14.98
CA PRO A 170 7.76 5.84 13.80
C PRO A 170 7.82 5.05 12.48
N GLU A 171 8.24 3.77 12.55
CA GLU A 171 8.33 2.87 11.41
C GLU A 171 6.94 2.36 10.94
N VAL A 172 5.84 2.64 11.68
CA VAL A 172 4.50 2.13 11.34
C VAL A 172 3.49 3.25 11.24
N ARG A 173 2.75 3.30 10.14
CA ARG A 173 1.71 4.29 9.84
C ARG A 173 0.48 3.60 9.24
N GLY A 174 -0.55 4.38 8.93
CA GLY A 174 -1.73 3.91 8.20
C GLY A 174 -1.60 4.13 6.69
N LEU A 175 -2.43 3.41 5.96
CA LEU A 175 -2.71 3.58 4.54
C LEU A 175 -4.21 3.85 4.37
N ALA A 176 -4.60 4.59 3.35
CA ALA A 176 -5.98 4.63 2.88
C ALA A 176 -6.03 4.08 1.45
N ASP A 177 -6.92 3.11 1.21
CA ASP A 177 -7.20 2.55 -0.10
C ASP A 177 -8.61 2.94 -0.52
N LEU A 178 -8.72 3.68 -1.63
CA LEU A 178 -10.01 4.20 -2.10
C LEU A 178 -10.97 3.07 -2.52
N TYR A 179 -10.47 1.94 -3.03
CA TYR A 179 -11.32 0.79 -3.35
C TYR A 179 -11.93 0.17 -2.08
N HIS A 180 -11.11 -0.05 -1.04
CA HIS A 180 -11.62 -0.60 0.22
C HIS A 180 -12.54 0.37 0.94
N MET A 181 -12.28 1.67 0.88
CA MET A 181 -13.17 2.71 1.40
C MET A 181 -14.54 2.70 0.68
N ASP A 182 -14.55 2.52 -0.65
CA ASP A 182 -15.80 2.42 -1.43
C ASP A 182 -16.62 1.18 -1.04
N GLU A 183 -15.98 0.03 -0.99
CA GLU A 183 -16.62 -1.23 -0.60
C GLU A 183 -17.25 -1.19 0.82
N GLU A 184 -16.65 -0.42 1.73
CA GLU A 184 -17.13 -0.24 3.11
C GLU A 184 -18.00 1.03 3.26
N HIS A 185 -18.26 1.78 2.18
CA HIS A 185 -18.98 3.07 2.19
C HIS A 185 -18.35 4.07 3.17
N GLU A 186 -17.03 4.02 3.34
CA GLU A 186 -16.30 4.94 4.23
C GLU A 186 -16.26 6.34 3.62
N PRO A 187 -16.61 7.41 4.37
CA PRO A 187 -16.65 8.76 3.81
C PRO A 187 -15.25 9.28 3.51
N LEU A 188 -15.07 9.99 2.38
CA LEU A 188 -13.79 10.58 1.98
C LEU A 188 -13.21 11.57 3.02
N SER A 189 -14.04 12.12 3.92
CA SER A 189 -13.55 12.93 5.04
C SER A 189 -12.61 12.17 5.99
N ALA A 190 -12.61 10.82 5.99
CA ALA A 190 -11.64 10.02 6.74
C ALA A 190 -10.19 10.33 6.31
N LEU A 191 -9.96 10.68 5.05
CA LEU A 191 -8.63 11.06 4.52
C LEU A 191 -8.07 12.29 5.25
N SER A 192 -8.87 13.36 5.41
CA SER A 192 -8.42 14.56 6.14
C SER A 192 -8.38 14.35 7.65
N GLN A 193 -9.36 13.65 8.22
CA GLN A 193 -9.41 13.37 9.66
C GLN A 193 -8.23 12.52 10.14
N GLN A 194 -7.74 11.60 9.32
CA GLN A 194 -6.63 10.69 9.64
C GLN A 194 -5.31 11.08 8.95
N GLY A 195 -5.29 12.14 8.14
CA GLY A 195 -4.17 12.52 7.26
C GLY A 195 -2.80 12.51 7.92
N GLY A 196 -2.69 13.06 9.13
CA GLY A 196 -1.43 13.04 9.89
C GLY A 196 -0.93 11.65 10.31
N GLY A 197 -1.77 10.60 10.19
CA GLY A 197 -1.46 9.20 10.44
C GLY A 197 -1.17 8.38 9.18
N LEU A 198 -1.42 8.94 7.98
CA LEU A 198 -1.25 8.26 6.70
C LEU A 198 0.16 8.46 6.13
N ALA A 199 0.71 7.42 5.51
CA ALA A 199 1.98 7.49 4.79
C ALA A 199 1.89 6.95 3.35
N HIS A 200 0.77 6.33 2.97
CA HIS A 200 0.52 5.82 1.63
C HIS A 200 -0.96 5.87 1.26
N ILE A 201 -1.26 5.98 -0.03
CA ILE A 201 -2.61 5.95 -0.58
C ILE A 201 -2.64 4.96 -1.74
N HIS A 202 -3.62 4.06 -1.75
CA HIS A 202 -3.95 3.25 -2.91
C HIS A 202 -5.14 3.86 -3.67
N LEU A 203 -5.04 3.84 -4.99
CA LEU A 203 -5.97 4.43 -5.92
C LEU A 203 -6.55 3.36 -6.85
N ALA A 204 -7.86 3.28 -6.91
CA ALA A 204 -8.59 2.50 -7.91
C ALA A 204 -9.99 3.08 -8.10
N ASP A 205 -10.60 2.89 -9.24
CA ASP A 205 -12.02 3.18 -9.46
C ASP A 205 -12.91 2.11 -8.82
N THR A 206 -14.20 2.38 -8.69
CA THR A 206 -15.21 1.41 -8.24
C THR A 206 -15.04 0.07 -8.97
N GLY A 207 -15.09 -1.02 -8.22
CA GLY A 207 -14.84 -2.36 -8.75
C GLY A 207 -13.37 -2.67 -9.01
N ARG A 208 -12.46 -1.93 -8.38
CA ARG A 208 -10.99 -2.08 -8.48
C ARG A 208 -10.46 -1.87 -9.90
N MET A 209 -11.09 -0.97 -10.65
CA MET A 209 -10.69 -0.62 -12.01
C MET A 209 -9.59 0.45 -11.98
N ASN A 210 -8.84 0.58 -13.10
CA ASN A 210 -7.82 1.61 -13.18
C ASN A 210 -8.43 3.02 -13.24
N PRO A 211 -7.85 4.01 -12.56
CA PRO A 211 -8.38 5.36 -12.42
C PRO A 211 -8.76 6.03 -13.75
N GLY A 212 -9.95 6.61 -13.80
CA GLY A 212 -10.49 7.31 -14.97
C GLY A 212 -11.25 6.42 -15.95
N THR A 213 -11.46 5.12 -15.65
CA THR A 213 -12.17 4.17 -16.53
C THR A 213 -13.45 3.59 -15.95
N GLY A 214 -13.75 3.85 -14.67
CA GLY A 214 -14.97 3.41 -14.01
C GLY A 214 -16.26 4.00 -14.61
N PRO A 215 -17.44 3.48 -14.22
CA PRO A 215 -18.72 3.97 -14.69
C PRO A 215 -18.94 5.44 -14.27
N GLY A 216 -18.60 6.34 -15.17
CA GLY A 216 -18.53 7.78 -14.93
C GLY A 216 -17.13 8.21 -14.52
N VAL A 217 -16.45 8.93 -15.40
CA VAL A 217 -15.17 9.58 -15.09
C VAL A 217 -15.37 10.46 -13.86
N GLY A 218 -14.70 10.16 -12.77
CA GLY A 218 -14.88 10.85 -11.51
C GLY A 218 -16.05 10.33 -10.64
N ALA A 219 -16.68 9.17 -10.96
CA ALA A 219 -17.64 8.52 -10.08
C ALA A 219 -17.03 8.24 -8.69
N TYR A 220 -15.74 8.03 -8.65
CA TYR A 220 -14.98 7.84 -7.42
C TYR A 220 -14.59 9.15 -6.73
N HIS A 221 -15.08 10.27 -7.19
CA HIS A 221 -14.87 11.57 -6.52
C HIS A 221 -13.38 11.91 -6.29
N TYR A 222 -12.46 11.58 -7.23
CA TYR A 222 -11.05 11.93 -7.12
C TYR A 222 -10.79 13.41 -6.79
N PRO A 223 -11.51 14.39 -7.38
CA PRO A 223 -11.35 15.78 -6.96
C PRO A 223 -11.62 15.99 -5.48
N GLN A 224 -12.65 15.31 -4.94
CA GLN A 224 -13.00 15.42 -3.52
C GLN A 224 -11.98 14.68 -2.63
N ALA A 225 -11.54 13.48 -3.02
CA ALA A 225 -10.49 12.74 -2.30
C ALA A 225 -9.18 13.55 -2.25
N PHE A 226 -8.77 14.12 -3.39
CA PHE A 226 -7.56 14.93 -3.47
C PHE A 226 -7.68 16.24 -2.68
N ALA A 227 -8.86 16.86 -2.66
CA ALA A 227 -9.13 18.02 -1.80
C ALA A 227 -8.96 17.66 -0.31
N GLN A 228 -9.44 16.48 0.14
CA GLN A 228 -9.24 16.01 1.51
C GLN A 228 -7.75 15.77 1.82
N LEU A 229 -7.00 15.17 0.90
CA LEU A 229 -5.56 14.94 1.06
C LEU A 229 -4.77 16.25 1.10
N LYS A 230 -5.11 17.23 0.25
CA LYS A 230 -4.52 18.58 0.28
C LYS A 230 -4.82 19.30 1.60
N ALA A 231 -6.07 19.24 2.07
CA ALA A 231 -6.48 19.81 3.36
C ALA A 231 -5.69 19.19 4.54
N ALA A 232 -5.30 17.92 4.43
CA ALA A 232 -4.44 17.22 5.38
C ALA A 232 -2.95 17.50 5.20
N ALA A 233 -2.55 18.32 4.24
CA ALA A 233 -1.15 18.52 3.84
C ALA A 233 -0.41 17.20 3.56
N TYR A 234 -1.12 16.24 2.92
CA TYR A 234 -0.55 14.95 2.60
C TYR A 234 0.59 15.09 1.59
N ALA A 235 1.75 14.53 1.89
CA ALA A 235 2.96 14.58 1.07
C ALA A 235 3.59 13.19 0.83
N GLY A 236 2.79 12.12 1.03
CA GLY A 236 3.22 10.75 0.82
C GLY A 236 3.13 10.29 -0.64
N LEU A 237 3.38 9.01 -0.84
CA LEU A 237 3.28 8.34 -2.14
C LEU A 237 1.83 7.90 -2.40
N MET A 238 1.44 7.85 -3.68
CA MET A 238 0.14 7.32 -4.12
C MET A 238 0.36 6.29 -5.22
N SER A 239 -0.19 5.08 -5.09
CA SER A 239 -0.07 4.02 -6.10
C SER A 239 -1.43 3.58 -6.61
N CYS A 240 -1.54 3.32 -7.91
CA CYS A 240 -2.67 2.59 -8.46
C CYS A 240 -2.54 1.11 -8.12
N GLU A 241 -3.44 0.58 -7.30
CA GLU A 241 -3.61 -0.84 -7.02
C GLU A 241 -4.94 -1.32 -7.60
N CYS A 242 -4.92 -1.73 -8.87
CA CYS A 242 -6.12 -1.96 -9.66
C CYS A 242 -5.92 -2.97 -10.78
N GLY A 243 -7.04 -3.47 -11.31
CA GLY A 243 -7.07 -4.17 -12.59
C GLY A 243 -6.85 -3.21 -13.75
N LEU A 244 -6.34 -3.72 -14.87
CA LEU A 244 -6.18 -2.96 -16.11
C LEU A 244 -7.31 -3.28 -17.08
N GLN A 245 -7.86 -2.24 -17.70
CA GLN A 245 -8.80 -2.39 -18.81
C GLN A 245 -8.17 -1.83 -20.09
N GLY A 246 -8.10 -2.68 -21.10
CA GLY A 246 -7.50 -2.34 -22.39
C GLY A 246 -6.04 -2.72 -22.54
N GLU A 247 -5.33 -2.08 -23.47
CA GLU A 247 -3.91 -2.31 -23.68
C GLU A 247 -3.13 -1.72 -22.50
N PRO A 248 -2.25 -2.50 -21.85
CA PRO A 248 -1.68 -2.16 -20.55
C PRO A 248 -0.96 -0.80 -20.49
N VAL A 249 -0.07 -0.51 -21.43
CA VAL A 249 0.70 0.75 -21.42
C VAL A 249 -0.20 1.95 -21.64
N GLN A 250 -1.19 1.84 -22.54
CA GLN A 250 -2.15 2.91 -22.82
C GLN A 250 -3.08 3.14 -21.63
N ALA A 251 -3.57 2.05 -21.00
CA ALA A 251 -4.44 2.13 -19.83
C ALA A 251 -3.73 2.79 -18.63
N MET A 252 -2.50 2.38 -18.34
CA MET A 252 -1.70 3.01 -17.28
C MET A 252 -1.43 4.49 -17.59
N ARG A 253 -1.04 4.82 -18.83
CA ARG A 253 -0.80 6.21 -19.24
C ARG A 253 -2.06 7.07 -19.08
N GLY A 254 -3.21 6.59 -19.56
CA GLY A 254 -4.48 7.31 -19.40
C GLY A 254 -4.81 7.59 -17.93
N SER A 255 -4.57 6.62 -17.04
CA SER A 255 -4.77 6.81 -15.60
C SER A 255 -3.78 7.82 -15.00
N MET A 256 -2.50 7.79 -15.40
CA MET A 256 -1.50 8.77 -14.93
C MET A 256 -1.88 10.20 -15.36
N ASP A 257 -2.27 10.38 -16.62
CA ASP A 257 -2.70 11.68 -17.15
C ASP A 257 -3.95 12.19 -16.41
N PHE A 258 -4.93 11.32 -16.21
CA PHE A 258 -6.16 11.64 -15.45
C PHE A 258 -5.87 12.09 -14.01
N LEU A 259 -5.03 11.34 -13.29
CA LEU A 259 -4.70 11.64 -11.89
C LEU A 259 -3.92 12.96 -11.77
N ARG A 260 -2.94 13.19 -12.63
CA ARG A 260 -2.14 14.41 -12.63
C ARG A 260 -2.98 15.64 -12.97
N GLN A 261 -3.82 15.57 -14.00
CA GLN A 261 -4.74 16.64 -14.38
C GLN A 261 -5.72 16.95 -13.25
N THR A 262 -6.29 15.91 -12.62
CA THR A 262 -7.23 16.09 -11.51
C THR A 262 -6.54 16.75 -10.30
N TRP A 263 -5.32 16.36 -9.97
CA TRP A 263 -4.57 17.00 -8.89
C TRP A 263 -4.27 18.46 -9.17
N GLN A 264 -3.81 18.78 -10.39
CA GLN A 264 -3.45 20.14 -10.81
C GLN A 264 -4.68 21.07 -10.86
N SER A 265 -5.82 20.59 -11.34
CA SER A 265 -7.05 21.41 -11.41
C SER A 265 -7.52 21.96 -10.04
N LEU A 266 -7.07 21.37 -8.94
CA LEU A 266 -7.35 21.83 -7.57
C LEU A 266 -6.34 22.86 -7.06
N GLU A 267 -5.31 23.19 -7.82
CA GLU A 267 -4.33 24.24 -7.48
C GLU A 267 -4.72 25.61 -8.04
N GLU A 268 -5.62 25.60 -9.03
CA GLU A 268 -6.10 26.79 -9.72
C GLU A 268 -7.36 27.41 -9.09
N GLN A 269 -7.95 26.75 -8.09
CA GLN A 269 -9.13 27.21 -7.35
C GLN A 269 -8.75 27.80 -5.98
#